data_9ae30f2b1cb1471ad09a5b8b4ed04669
#
_entry.id   9ae30f2b1cb1471ad09a5b8b4ed04669
#
_cell.length_a   1.000
_cell.length_b   1.000
_cell.length_c   1.000
_cell.angle_alpha   90.00
_cell.angle_beta   90.00
_cell.angle_gamma   90.00
#
_symmetry.space_group_name_H-M   'P 1'
#
loop_
_entity.id
_entity.type
_entity.pdbx_description
1 polymer ?
#
loop_
_entity_poly.entity_id
_entity_poly.type
_entity_poly.pdbx_seq_one_letter_code
_entity_poly.pdbx_strand_id
1 'polypeptide(L)'
;SLVGSEMCIRDRDYDEYEWEDGDDELAEKLESVRSHAIGLLQDRSRPIAERIAVYLNYCCQMQKELFETVPKEEEPEKISLYEAFLQRLSQYEELESIGDAWSGMEEELKAFYHEENYEKTHRAFMEAQMENEYQYEHLMVYYTFRYFMRAFYDNNLLEKAQFAVASFLMVRDMDVMVWMKNGQKFDLQDRIETTKVYAKEVEHSEENIEMLGESFLFEDVFSVKGLLAQIM
;
A
#
# COMPACT_ATOMS: atom_id res chain seq x y z
N SER A 1 -3.25 -26.44 -2.23
CA SER A 1 -3.96 -26.78 -3.44
C SER A 1 -3.64 -25.76 -4.52
N LEU A 2 -3.04 -26.19 -5.61
CA LEU A 2 -2.61 -25.41 -6.81
C LEU A 2 -3.74 -24.58 -7.47
N VAL A 3 -4.99 -24.87 -7.17
CA VAL A 3 -6.17 -24.24 -7.82
C VAL A 3 -6.32 -22.75 -7.46
N GLY A 4 -5.80 -22.30 -6.34
CA GLY A 4 -5.92 -20.88 -5.92
C GLY A 4 -4.87 -19.97 -6.58
N SER A 5 -3.65 -20.47 -6.76
CA SER A 5 -2.56 -19.73 -7.42
C SER A 5 -2.80 -19.62 -8.92
N GLU A 6 -3.24 -20.71 -9.57
CA GLU A 6 -3.59 -20.68 -10.99
C GLU A 6 -4.74 -19.70 -11.31
N MET A 7 -5.75 -19.58 -10.44
CA MET A 7 -6.83 -18.61 -10.64
C MET A 7 -6.34 -17.15 -10.51
N CYS A 8 -5.45 -16.85 -9.56
CA CYS A 8 -4.89 -15.50 -9.43
C CYS A 8 -3.96 -15.11 -10.57
N ILE A 9 -3.30 -16.10 -11.22
CA ILE A 9 -2.40 -15.89 -12.34
C ILE A 9 -3.18 -15.86 -13.67
N ARG A 10 -4.22 -16.69 -13.82
CA ARG A 10 -4.98 -16.84 -15.11
C ARG A 10 -6.09 -15.81 -15.33
N ASP A 11 -6.50 -15.03 -14.33
CA ASP A 11 -7.70 -14.18 -14.44
C ASP A 11 -7.45 -12.81 -15.11
N ARG A 12 -6.33 -12.62 -15.81
CA ARG A 12 -6.01 -11.42 -16.58
C ARG A 12 -5.27 -11.76 -17.87
N ASP A 13 -5.42 -10.91 -18.87
CA ASP A 13 -4.94 -10.89 -20.25
C ASP A 13 -3.44 -11.19 -20.49
N TYR A 14 -2.90 -12.20 -19.81
CA TYR A 14 -1.58 -12.76 -20.09
C TYR A 14 -1.68 -13.98 -21.02
N ASP A 15 -2.57 -13.93 -22.00
CA ASP A 15 -2.77 -14.99 -23.01
C ASP A 15 -1.51 -15.25 -23.88
N GLU A 16 -0.43 -14.45 -23.71
CA GLU A 16 0.82 -14.57 -24.45
C GLU A 16 2.02 -15.06 -23.60
N TYR A 17 1.83 -15.39 -22.28
CA TYR A 17 2.96 -15.87 -21.49
C TYR A 17 3.23 -17.35 -21.78
N GLU A 18 4.41 -17.64 -22.36
CA GLU A 18 4.89 -19.00 -22.55
C GLU A 18 5.65 -19.45 -21.28
N TRP A 19 5.14 -20.51 -20.64
CA TRP A 19 5.78 -21.10 -19.45
C TRP A 19 7.16 -21.67 -19.80
N GLU A 20 8.18 -21.27 -19.03
CA GLU A 20 9.55 -21.74 -19.15
C GLU A 20 9.91 -22.75 -18.05
N ASP A 21 11.01 -23.48 -18.24
CA ASP A 21 11.56 -24.38 -17.23
C ASP A 21 11.98 -23.58 -15.98
N GLY A 22 11.34 -23.82 -14.83
CA GLY A 22 11.60 -23.12 -13.55
C GLY A 22 10.46 -22.22 -13.08
N ASP A 23 9.48 -21.91 -13.94
CA ASP A 23 8.35 -21.06 -13.60
C ASP A 23 7.48 -21.64 -12.48
N ASP A 24 7.28 -22.96 -12.48
CA ASP A 24 6.57 -23.64 -11.40
C ASP A 24 7.26 -23.46 -10.05
N GLU A 25 8.59 -23.53 -10.03
CA GLU A 25 9.38 -23.34 -8.79
C GLU A 25 9.31 -21.89 -8.29
N LEU A 26 9.37 -20.90 -9.19
CA LEU A 26 9.21 -19.49 -8.85
C LEU A 26 7.79 -19.20 -8.32
N ALA A 27 6.77 -19.73 -8.99
CA ALA A 27 5.38 -19.56 -8.56
C ALA A 27 5.14 -20.14 -7.16
N GLU A 28 5.63 -21.36 -6.87
CA GLU A 28 5.55 -21.98 -5.55
C GLU A 28 6.30 -21.17 -4.47
N LYS A 29 7.48 -20.64 -4.79
CA LYS A 29 8.24 -19.77 -3.89
C LYS A 29 7.49 -18.48 -3.59
N LEU A 30 6.97 -17.80 -4.61
CA LEU A 30 6.18 -16.57 -4.45
C LEU A 30 4.92 -16.81 -3.62
N GLU A 31 4.22 -17.94 -3.80
CA GLU A 31 3.05 -18.29 -3.00
C GLU A 31 3.43 -18.50 -1.52
N SER A 32 4.54 -19.19 -1.26
CA SER A 32 5.07 -19.37 0.10
C SER A 32 5.45 -18.03 0.75
N VAL A 33 6.14 -17.17 0.01
CA VAL A 33 6.54 -15.83 0.48
C VAL A 33 5.32 -14.96 0.76
N ARG A 34 4.32 -14.95 -0.15
CA ARG A 34 3.03 -14.25 0.07
C ARG A 34 2.33 -14.73 1.33
N SER A 35 2.25 -16.04 1.51
CA SER A 35 1.59 -16.63 2.69
C SER A 35 2.27 -16.23 3.98
N HIS A 36 3.61 -16.20 4.00
CA HIS A 36 4.37 -15.73 5.15
C HIS A 36 4.18 -14.23 5.38
N ALA A 37 4.24 -13.41 4.33
CA ALA A 37 4.01 -11.96 4.39
C ALA A 37 2.62 -11.64 4.99
N ILE A 38 1.57 -12.36 4.56
CA ILE A 38 0.23 -12.25 5.16
C ILE A 38 0.25 -12.64 6.64
N GLY A 39 0.97 -13.70 7.00
CA GLY A 39 1.13 -14.11 8.40
C GLY A 39 1.76 -13.02 9.27
N LEU A 40 2.74 -12.27 8.75
CA LEU A 40 3.35 -11.13 9.44
C LEU A 40 2.35 -9.99 9.69
N LEU A 41 1.49 -9.70 8.71
CA LEU A 41 0.41 -8.71 8.85
C LEU A 41 -0.65 -9.15 9.87
N GLN A 42 -0.86 -10.45 10.05
CA GLN A 42 -1.85 -11.03 10.96
C GLN A 42 -1.31 -11.31 12.37
N ASP A 43 -0.05 -11.01 12.66
CA ASP A 43 0.53 -11.14 14.01
C ASP A 43 0.02 -10.06 14.96
N ARG A 44 -1.19 -10.27 15.48
CA ARG A 44 -1.87 -9.34 16.41
C ARG A 44 -1.22 -9.21 17.79
N SER A 45 -0.07 -9.82 18.01
CA SER A 45 0.75 -9.55 19.19
C SER A 45 1.45 -8.19 19.14
N ARG A 46 1.43 -7.53 17.97
CA ARG A 46 2.04 -6.22 17.69
C ARG A 46 1.02 -5.24 17.14
N PRO A 47 1.21 -3.93 17.37
CA PRO A 47 0.42 -2.89 16.71
C PRO A 47 0.52 -2.97 15.18
N ILE A 48 -0.50 -2.50 14.47
CA ILE A 48 -0.53 -2.57 12.99
C ILE A 48 0.68 -1.88 12.35
N ALA A 49 1.15 -0.76 12.89
CA ALA A 49 2.33 -0.04 12.40
C ALA A 49 3.59 -0.93 12.41
N GLU A 50 3.84 -1.64 13.50
CA GLU A 50 4.98 -2.57 13.59
C GLU A 50 4.83 -3.74 12.63
N ARG A 51 3.62 -4.27 12.47
CA ARG A 51 3.33 -5.38 11.52
C ARG A 51 3.62 -4.96 10.09
N ILE A 52 3.19 -3.76 9.68
CA ILE A 52 3.47 -3.22 8.35
C ILE A 52 4.97 -3.00 8.15
N ALA A 53 5.68 -2.49 9.16
CA ALA A 53 7.12 -2.30 9.08
C ALA A 53 7.87 -3.64 8.91
N VAL A 54 7.49 -4.67 9.65
CA VAL A 54 8.07 -6.02 9.53
C VAL A 54 7.75 -6.62 8.15
N TYR A 55 6.51 -6.47 7.68
CA TYR A 55 6.07 -6.90 6.36
C TYR A 55 6.90 -6.27 5.24
N LEU A 56 7.06 -4.93 5.25
CA LEU A 56 7.80 -4.22 4.20
C LEU A 56 9.28 -4.61 4.17
N ASN A 57 9.92 -4.72 5.35
CA ASN A 57 11.30 -5.18 5.45
C ASN A 57 11.47 -6.63 4.94
N TYR A 58 10.52 -7.51 5.27
CA TYR A 58 10.51 -8.89 4.77
C TYR A 58 10.40 -8.93 3.24
N CYS A 59 9.48 -8.17 2.65
CA CYS A 59 9.33 -8.10 1.20
C CYS A 59 10.58 -7.53 0.51
N CYS A 60 11.22 -6.52 1.10
CA CYS A 60 12.51 -6.00 0.62
C CYS A 60 13.61 -7.07 0.64
N GLN A 61 13.67 -7.90 1.69
CA GLN A 61 14.62 -9.02 1.75
C GLN A 61 14.32 -10.07 0.68
N MET A 62 13.05 -10.45 0.52
CA MET A 62 12.65 -11.45 -0.48
C MET A 62 12.87 -10.98 -1.92
N GLN A 63 12.73 -9.67 -2.19
CA GLN A 63 13.10 -9.09 -3.47
C GLN A 63 14.57 -9.38 -3.81
N LYS A 64 15.48 -9.17 -2.87
CA LYS A 64 16.91 -9.44 -3.04
C LYS A 64 17.21 -10.93 -3.23
N GLU A 65 16.51 -11.79 -2.49
CA GLU A 65 16.74 -13.24 -2.51
C GLU A 65 16.20 -13.93 -3.77
N LEU A 66 15.04 -13.48 -4.27
CA LEU A 66 14.39 -14.12 -5.41
C LEU A 66 14.83 -13.55 -6.76
N PHE A 67 15.07 -12.24 -6.82
CA PHE A 67 15.28 -11.53 -8.09
C PHE A 67 16.65 -10.86 -8.20
N GLU A 68 17.52 -11.03 -7.19
CA GLU A 68 18.90 -10.47 -7.14
C GLU A 68 18.94 -8.94 -7.32
N THR A 69 17.79 -8.28 -7.27
CA THR A 69 17.67 -6.82 -7.40
C THR A 69 17.86 -6.18 -6.04
N VAL A 70 18.80 -5.25 -5.95
CA VAL A 70 19.04 -4.48 -4.72
C VAL A 70 18.28 -3.18 -4.83
N PRO A 71 17.27 -2.93 -3.98
CA PRO A 71 16.63 -1.62 -3.91
C PRO A 71 17.67 -0.54 -3.62
N LYS A 72 17.44 0.65 -4.19
CA LYS A 72 18.30 1.81 -3.95
C LYS A 72 18.30 2.12 -2.44
N GLU A 73 19.45 2.00 -1.79
CA GLU A 73 19.59 2.22 -0.34
C GLU A 73 20.12 3.64 -0.03
N GLU A 74 19.61 4.65 -0.70
CA GLU A 74 19.93 6.02 -0.34
C GLU A 74 19.20 6.38 0.96
N GLU A 75 19.86 7.17 1.82
CA GLU A 75 19.17 7.72 2.99
C GLU A 75 18.23 8.81 2.48
N PRO A 76 16.91 8.68 2.69
CA PRO A 76 15.97 9.70 2.28
C PRO A 76 16.27 11.00 3.03
N GLU A 77 15.99 12.12 2.40
CA GLU A 77 16.05 13.42 3.07
C GLU A 77 15.16 13.39 4.30
N LYS A 78 15.64 13.97 5.40
CA LYS A 78 14.84 14.10 6.62
C LYS A 78 13.83 15.21 6.45
N ILE A 79 12.63 14.81 6.09
CA ILE A 79 11.46 15.67 5.97
C ILE A 79 10.47 15.40 7.11
N SER A 80 9.57 16.34 7.37
CA SER A 80 8.49 16.12 8.32
C SER A 80 7.47 15.13 7.77
N LEU A 81 6.63 14.55 8.65
CA LEU A 81 5.54 13.66 8.22
C LEU A 81 4.52 14.38 7.33
N TYR A 82 4.33 15.68 7.54
CA TYR A 82 3.47 16.50 6.70
C TYR A 82 4.08 16.74 5.32
N GLU A 83 5.37 17.02 5.23
CA GLU A 83 6.08 17.13 3.95
C GLU A 83 6.05 15.80 3.18
N ALA A 84 6.26 14.67 3.87
CA ALA A 84 6.13 13.34 3.26
C ALA A 84 4.69 13.08 2.73
N PHE A 85 3.68 13.51 3.48
CA PHE A 85 2.29 13.46 3.02
C PHE A 85 2.09 14.30 1.75
N LEU A 86 2.61 15.53 1.70
CA LEU A 86 2.47 16.39 0.51
C LEU A 86 3.17 15.80 -0.71
N GLN A 87 4.39 15.27 -0.54
CA GLN A 87 5.12 14.60 -1.62
C GLN A 87 4.37 13.35 -2.12
N ARG A 88 3.81 12.55 -1.21
CA ARG A 88 3.00 11.40 -1.59
C ARG A 88 1.72 11.83 -2.30
N LEU A 89 0.99 12.81 -1.77
CA LEU A 89 -0.24 13.30 -2.37
C LEU A 89 -0.02 13.84 -3.77
N SER A 90 1.11 14.55 -4.03
CA SER A 90 1.43 15.07 -5.37
C SER A 90 1.56 13.97 -6.42
N GLN A 91 2.00 12.76 -6.04
CA GLN A 91 2.07 11.62 -6.97
C GLN A 91 0.69 11.07 -7.33
N TYR A 92 -0.26 11.14 -6.42
CA TYR A 92 -1.65 10.77 -6.71
C TYR A 92 -2.37 11.81 -7.56
N GLU A 93 -1.98 13.09 -7.49
CA GLU A 93 -2.53 14.16 -8.32
C GLU A 93 -2.11 14.06 -9.80
N GLU A 94 -1.04 13.32 -10.08
CA GLU A 94 -0.58 13.05 -11.45
C GLU A 94 -1.35 11.91 -12.12
N LEU A 95 -2.14 11.13 -11.33
CA LEU A 95 -2.92 10.02 -11.86
C LEU A 95 -4.04 10.50 -12.79
N GLU A 96 -4.41 9.65 -13.75
CA GLU A 96 -5.58 9.91 -14.58
C GLU A 96 -6.85 9.92 -13.73
N SER A 97 -7.55 11.06 -13.71
CA SER A 97 -8.78 11.20 -12.92
C SER A 97 -9.93 10.44 -13.55
N ILE A 98 -10.47 9.46 -12.82
CA ILE A 98 -11.62 8.64 -13.25
C ILE A 98 -12.94 9.27 -12.80
N GLY A 99 -12.93 10.11 -11.78
CA GLY A 99 -14.14 10.74 -11.31
C GLY A 99 -14.00 11.87 -10.30
N ASP A 100 -15.00 12.75 -10.27
CA ASP A 100 -15.03 13.96 -9.44
C ASP A 100 -14.85 13.70 -7.93
N ALA A 101 -15.16 12.48 -7.46
CA ALA A 101 -15.07 12.14 -6.03
C ALA A 101 -13.62 12.13 -5.54
N TRP A 102 -12.68 11.71 -6.38
CA TRP A 102 -11.26 11.69 -6.04
C TRP A 102 -10.68 13.11 -6.01
N SER A 103 -10.87 13.88 -7.07
CA SER A 103 -10.40 15.29 -7.11
C SER A 103 -10.94 16.13 -5.95
N GLY A 104 -12.21 15.91 -5.57
CA GLY A 104 -12.78 16.53 -4.38
C GLY A 104 -12.11 16.09 -3.08
N MET A 105 -11.73 14.81 -2.98
CA MET A 105 -11.02 14.26 -1.82
C MET A 105 -9.61 14.85 -1.69
N GLU A 106 -8.87 14.98 -2.78
CA GLU A 106 -7.53 15.61 -2.80
C GLU A 106 -7.57 17.07 -2.34
N GLU A 107 -8.51 17.85 -2.88
CA GLU A 107 -8.72 19.24 -2.44
C GLU A 107 -9.05 19.33 -0.95
N GLU A 108 -9.90 18.43 -0.45
CA GLU A 108 -10.25 18.36 0.96
C GLU A 108 -9.08 17.98 1.85
N LEU A 109 -8.25 17.02 1.45
CA LEU A 109 -7.04 16.61 2.17
C LEU A 109 -6.04 17.77 2.27
N LYS A 110 -5.79 18.50 1.17
CA LYS A 110 -4.92 19.68 1.16
C LYS A 110 -5.44 20.81 2.03
N ALA A 111 -6.75 21.04 2.02
CA ALA A 111 -7.36 22.09 2.82
C ALA A 111 -7.38 21.74 4.33
N PHE A 112 -7.43 20.46 4.66
CA PHE A 112 -7.55 19.99 6.04
C PHE A 112 -6.21 19.88 6.75
N TYR A 113 -5.17 19.34 6.09
CA TYR A 113 -3.89 19.10 6.73
C TYR A 113 -2.95 20.30 6.67
N HIS A 114 -2.26 20.51 7.81
CA HIS A 114 -1.22 21.51 8.00
C HIS A 114 -0.12 20.89 8.88
N GLU A 115 1.08 21.46 8.85
CA GLU A 115 2.23 21.01 9.63
C GLU A 115 1.88 20.77 11.11
N GLU A 116 1.12 21.70 11.73
CA GLU A 116 0.80 21.65 13.16
C GLU A 116 -0.24 20.58 13.52
N ASN A 117 -1.05 20.12 12.56
CA ASN A 117 -2.13 19.19 12.87
C ASN A 117 -1.89 17.76 12.38
N TYR A 118 -1.08 17.53 11.34
CA TYR A 118 -0.95 16.26 10.66
C TYR A 118 -0.63 15.10 11.63
N GLU A 119 0.54 15.14 12.26
CA GLU A 119 0.99 14.07 13.17
C GLU A 119 0.05 13.91 14.38
N LYS A 120 -0.40 15.04 14.95
CA LYS A 120 -1.28 15.02 16.11
C LYS A 120 -2.63 14.36 15.85
N THR A 121 -3.25 14.65 14.70
CA THR A 121 -4.56 14.07 14.36
C THR A 121 -4.45 12.59 14.03
N HIS A 122 -3.40 12.18 13.33
CA HIS A 122 -3.13 10.76 13.04
C HIS A 122 -2.95 9.96 14.32
N ARG A 123 -2.12 10.43 15.24
CA ARG A 123 -1.89 9.77 16.53
C ARG A 123 -3.19 9.63 17.33
N ALA A 124 -3.97 10.72 17.44
CA ALA A 124 -5.24 10.69 18.15
C ALA A 124 -6.26 9.74 17.51
N PHE A 125 -6.32 9.68 16.18
CA PHE A 125 -7.17 8.75 15.45
C PHE A 125 -6.77 7.29 15.69
N MET A 126 -5.48 6.97 15.56
CA MET A 126 -5.00 5.60 15.77
C MET A 126 -5.26 5.13 17.21
N GLU A 127 -5.10 5.99 18.21
CA GLU A 127 -5.48 5.70 19.59
C GLU A 127 -6.99 5.45 19.73
N ALA A 128 -7.83 6.29 19.11
CA ALA A 128 -9.29 6.16 19.17
C ALA A 128 -9.81 4.92 18.42
N GLN A 129 -9.09 4.45 17.40
CA GLN A 129 -9.46 3.32 16.55
C GLN A 129 -8.66 2.03 16.86
N MET A 130 -7.96 1.96 17.98
CA MET A 130 -7.10 0.82 18.33
C MET A 130 -7.84 -0.52 18.31
N GLU A 131 -9.09 -0.58 18.76
CA GLU A 131 -9.92 -1.79 18.71
C GLU A 131 -10.32 -2.19 17.29
N ASN A 132 -10.25 -1.24 16.34
CA ASN A 132 -10.64 -1.41 14.94
C ASN A 132 -9.41 -1.50 13.99
N GLU A 133 -8.19 -1.57 14.50
CA GLU A 133 -6.99 -1.65 13.65
C GLU A 133 -6.94 -2.91 12.77
N TYR A 134 -7.72 -3.95 13.12
CA TYR A 134 -7.91 -5.12 12.28
C TYR A 134 -8.48 -4.79 10.89
N GLN A 135 -9.15 -3.66 10.73
CA GLN A 135 -9.66 -3.21 9.42
C GLN A 135 -8.50 -2.81 8.50
N TYR A 136 -7.44 -2.21 9.06
CA TYR A 136 -6.20 -1.94 8.31
C TYR A 136 -5.41 -3.23 8.00
N GLU A 137 -5.42 -4.20 8.93
CA GLU A 137 -4.91 -5.54 8.65
C GLU A 137 -5.60 -6.15 7.43
N HIS A 138 -6.93 -6.10 7.38
CA HIS A 138 -7.71 -6.61 6.25
C HIS A 138 -7.36 -5.88 4.94
N LEU A 139 -7.19 -4.57 4.98
CA LEU A 139 -6.79 -3.78 3.81
C LEU A 139 -5.41 -4.20 3.29
N MET A 140 -4.42 -4.30 4.18
CA MET A 140 -3.07 -4.74 3.82
C MET A 140 -3.05 -6.18 3.29
N VAL A 141 -3.79 -7.08 3.93
CA VAL A 141 -3.93 -8.49 3.48
C VAL A 141 -4.58 -8.55 2.10
N TYR A 142 -5.62 -7.73 1.86
CA TYR A 142 -6.30 -7.67 0.57
C TYR A 142 -5.32 -7.24 -0.55
N TYR A 143 -4.58 -6.14 -0.36
CA TYR A 143 -3.61 -5.68 -1.38
C TYR A 143 -2.50 -6.70 -1.60
N THR A 144 -1.97 -7.28 -0.52
CA THR A 144 -0.96 -8.34 -0.62
C THR A 144 -1.50 -9.54 -1.37
N PHE A 145 -2.70 -10.03 -1.04
CA PHE A 145 -3.28 -11.21 -1.70
C PHE A 145 -3.53 -10.96 -3.19
N ARG A 146 -4.04 -9.77 -3.54
CA ARG A 146 -4.45 -9.43 -4.90
C ARG A 146 -3.28 -9.17 -5.85
N TYR A 147 -2.25 -8.46 -5.37
CA TYR A 147 -1.21 -7.94 -6.27
C TYR A 147 0.12 -8.68 -6.19
N PHE A 148 0.40 -9.39 -5.11
CA PHE A 148 1.70 -9.99 -4.84
C PHE A 148 2.20 -10.92 -5.96
N MET A 149 1.31 -11.76 -6.50
CA MET A 149 1.67 -12.72 -7.54
C MET A 149 1.97 -12.10 -8.91
N ARG A 150 1.71 -10.80 -9.10
CA ARG A 150 2.16 -10.09 -10.31
C ARG A 150 3.68 -10.05 -10.42
N ALA A 151 4.40 -10.14 -9.28
CA ALA A 151 5.85 -10.25 -9.25
C ALA A 151 6.41 -11.45 -10.04
N PHE A 152 5.58 -12.44 -10.34
CA PHE A 152 5.92 -13.54 -11.23
C PHE A 152 6.26 -13.07 -12.65
N TYR A 153 5.58 -12.01 -13.12
CA TYR A 153 5.72 -11.52 -14.49
C TYR A 153 6.77 -10.42 -14.64
N ASP A 154 6.89 -9.55 -13.62
CA ASP A 154 7.75 -8.37 -13.68
C ASP A 154 8.99 -8.43 -12.78
N ASN A 155 9.15 -9.53 -12.02
CA ASN A 155 10.24 -9.74 -11.07
C ASN A 155 10.35 -8.64 -10.01
N ASN A 156 9.24 -7.94 -9.72
CA ASN A 156 9.23 -6.78 -8.82
C ASN A 156 8.24 -6.95 -7.66
N LEU A 157 8.60 -7.83 -6.71
CA LEU A 157 7.85 -8.09 -5.50
C LEU A 157 7.77 -6.85 -4.58
N LEU A 158 8.88 -6.10 -4.51
CA LEU A 158 8.96 -4.94 -3.62
C LEU A 158 7.96 -3.86 -4.01
N GLU A 159 7.79 -3.60 -5.29
CA GLU A 159 6.77 -2.64 -5.77
C GLU A 159 5.35 -3.02 -5.28
N LYS A 160 5.01 -4.32 -5.28
CA LYS A 160 3.69 -4.78 -4.80
C LYS A 160 3.51 -4.53 -3.31
N ALA A 161 4.60 -4.67 -2.54
CA ALA A 161 4.60 -4.34 -1.12
C ALA A 161 4.52 -2.82 -0.88
N GLN A 162 5.27 -2.02 -1.65
CA GLN A 162 5.20 -0.55 -1.61
C GLN A 162 3.80 -0.06 -1.97
N PHE A 163 3.17 -0.63 -2.99
CA PHE A 163 1.79 -0.32 -3.36
C PHE A 163 0.81 -0.57 -2.20
N ALA A 164 0.91 -1.72 -1.53
CA ALA A 164 0.06 -2.02 -0.37
C ALA A 164 0.24 -1.00 0.76
N VAL A 165 1.49 -0.63 1.07
CA VAL A 165 1.79 0.35 2.15
C VAL A 165 1.37 1.77 1.75
N ALA A 166 1.63 2.19 0.51
CA ALA A 166 1.21 3.50 0.01
C ALA A 166 -0.32 3.64 0.02
N SER A 167 -1.04 2.57 -0.38
CA SER A 167 -2.50 2.50 -0.31
C SER A 167 -3.01 2.62 1.14
N PHE A 168 -2.39 1.89 2.07
CA PHE A 168 -2.71 2.02 3.50
C PHE A 168 -2.53 3.45 4.00
N LEU A 169 -1.40 4.10 3.67
CA LEU A 169 -1.11 5.47 4.10
C LEU A 169 -2.15 6.45 3.56
N MET A 170 -2.52 6.35 2.28
CA MET A 170 -3.50 7.24 1.67
C MET A 170 -4.91 7.04 2.27
N VAL A 171 -5.36 5.79 2.40
CA VAL A 171 -6.66 5.50 3.02
C VAL A 171 -6.68 5.99 4.47
N ARG A 172 -5.59 5.83 5.22
CA ARG A 172 -5.48 6.35 6.60
C ARG A 172 -5.61 7.87 6.64
N ASP A 173 -4.96 8.59 5.72
CA ASP A 173 -5.08 10.04 5.64
C ASP A 173 -6.54 10.48 5.41
N MET A 174 -7.23 9.81 4.49
CA MET A 174 -8.65 10.06 4.22
C MET A 174 -9.53 9.77 5.46
N ASP A 175 -9.29 8.65 6.14
CA ASP A 175 -10.03 8.25 7.34
C ASP A 175 -9.89 9.24 8.48
N VAL A 176 -8.65 9.72 8.73
CA VAL A 176 -8.36 10.71 9.77
C VAL A 176 -9.09 12.02 9.49
N MET A 177 -9.10 12.47 8.25
CA MET A 177 -9.84 13.67 7.85
C MET A 177 -11.35 13.49 8.06
N VAL A 178 -11.92 12.37 7.61
CA VAL A 178 -13.35 12.07 7.77
C VAL A 178 -13.72 11.99 9.26
N TRP A 179 -12.93 11.29 10.07
CA TRP A 179 -13.10 11.22 11.52
C TRP A 179 -13.16 12.61 12.17
N MET A 180 -12.23 13.50 11.82
CA MET A 180 -12.21 14.86 12.36
C MET A 180 -13.42 15.67 11.91
N LYS A 181 -13.80 15.59 10.63
CA LYS A 181 -14.98 16.27 10.08
C LYS A 181 -16.29 15.79 10.73
N ASN A 182 -16.36 14.52 11.09
CA ASN A 182 -17.50 13.91 11.77
C ASN A 182 -17.50 14.11 13.30
N GLY A 183 -16.70 15.05 13.81
CA GLY A 183 -16.61 15.31 15.26
C GLY A 183 -16.05 14.14 16.05
N GLN A 184 -15.00 13.53 15.55
CA GLN A 184 -14.29 12.38 16.10
C GLN A 184 -15.14 11.09 16.19
N LYS A 185 -16.06 10.92 15.24
CA LYS A 185 -16.81 9.69 15.05
C LYS A 185 -16.40 9.05 13.74
N PHE A 186 -16.18 7.74 13.77
CA PHE A 186 -15.77 6.96 12.61
C PHE A 186 -16.22 5.53 12.79
N ASP A 187 -16.93 5.01 11.83
CA ASP A 187 -17.43 3.64 11.85
C ASP A 187 -17.00 2.86 10.59
N LEU A 188 -17.46 1.62 10.50
CA LEU A 188 -17.12 0.76 9.36
C LEU A 188 -17.67 1.32 8.04
N GLN A 189 -18.79 2.07 8.05
CA GLN A 189 -19.33 2.64 6.82
C GLN A 189 -18.46 3.77 6.30
N ASP A 190 -17.93 4.62 7.19
CA ASP A 190 -16.96 5.66 6.82
C ASP A 190 -15.71 5.03 6.16
N ARG A 191 -15.18 3.93 6.74
CA ARG A 191 -14.05 3.17 6.19
C ARG A 191 -14.35 2.60 4.80
N ILE A 192 -15.53 2.04 4.61
CA ILE A 192 -15.96 1.49 3.32
C ILE A 192 -16.01 2.59 2.26
N GLU A 193 -16.55 3.77 2.61
CA GLU A 193 -16.65 4.87 1.64
C GLU A 193 -15.27 5.45 1.27
N THR A 194 -14.38 5.68 2.23
CA THR A 194 -13.02 6.16 1.93
C THR A 194 -12.24 5.15 1.07
N THR A 195 -12.26 3.87 1.46
CA THR A 195 -11.58 2.80 0.69
C THR A 195 -12.17 2.67 -0.71
N LYS A 196 -13.50 2.82 -0.87
CA LYS A 196 -14.16 2.74 -2.17
C LYS A 196 -13.80 3.92 -3.09
N VAL A 197 -13.68 5.14 -2.55
CA VAL A 197 -13.20 6.30 -3.32
C VAL A 197 -11.78 6.02 -3.82
N TYR A 198 -10.89 5.58 -2.94
CA TYR A 198 -9.52 5.22 -3.29
C TYR A 198 -9.47 4.10 -4.36
N ALA A 199 -10.16 2.99 -4.12
CA ALA A 199 -10.14 1.85 -5.02
C ALA A 199 -10.66 2.19 -6.42
N LYS A 200 -11.69 3.03 -6.52
CA LYS A 200 -12.25 3.44 -7.81
C LYS A 200 -11.24 4.22 -8.65
N GLU A 201 -10.46 5.07 -8.01
CA GLU A 201 -9.47 5.91 -8.72
C GLU A 201 -8.18 5.17 -9.03
N VAL A 202 -7.69 4.39 -8.08
CA VAL A 202 -6.37 3.75 -8.17
C VAL A 202 -6.46 2.31 -8.65
N GLU A 203 -7.27 1.46 -8.00
CA GLU A 203 -7.27 0.02 -8.31
C GLU A 203 -7.98 -0.33 -9.62
N HIS A 204 -8.94 0.49 -10.07
CA HIS A 204 -9.69 0.21 -11.29
C HIS A 204 -9.04 0.75 -12.57
N SER A 205 -7.87 1.38 -12.45
CA SER A 205 -7.05 1.81 -13.57
C SER A 205 -5.70 1.11 -13.53
N GLU A 206 -5.43 0.26 -14.51
CA GLU A 206 -4.09 -0.32 -14.67
C GLU A 206 -3.06 0.78 -14.93
N GLU A 207 -3.40 1.82 -15.69
CA GLU A 207 -2.53 2.97 -15.96
C GLU A 207 -2.14 3.69 -14.67
N ASN A 208 -3.09 3.92 -13.76
CA ASN A 208 -2.79 4.54 -12.46
C ASN A 208 -1.92 3.67 -11.57
N ILE A 209 -2.11 2.34 -11.60
CA ILE A 209 -1.24 1.40 -10.88
C ILE A 209 0.18 1.44 -11.45
N GLU A 210 0.35 1.48 -12.77
CA GLU A 210 1.64 1.56 -13.44
C GLU A 210 2.34 2.90 -13.14
N MET A 211 1.63 4.03 -13.20
CA MET A 211 2.18 5.35 -12.86
C MET A 211 2.68 5.41 -11.41
N LEU A 212 1.92 4.85 -10.46
CA LEU A 212 2.40 4.71 -9.07
C LEU A 212 3.61 3.79 -8.97
N GLY A 213 3.63 2.69 -9.72
CA GLY A 213 4.78 1.78 -9.80
C GLY A 213 6.06 2.50 -10.25
N GLU A 214 5.96 3.40 -11.24
CA GLU A 214 7.07 4.27 -11.64
C GLU A 214 7.50 5.21 -10.51
N SER A 215 6.56 5.84 -9.80
CA SER A 215 6.85 6.71 -8.66
C SER A 215 7.61 5.96 -7.54
N PHE A 216 7.33 4.67 -7.33
CA PHE A 216 8.04 3.86 -6.34
C PHE A 216 9.52 3.64 -6.68
N LEU A 217 9.89 3.76 -7.95
CA LEU A 217 11.29 3.65 -8.39
C LEU A 217 12.08 4.95 -8.23
N PHE A 218 11.42 6.10 -8.35
CA PHE A 218 12.11 7.38 -8.50
C PHE A 218 11.91 8.32 -7.30
N GLU A 219 10.82 8.18 -6.55
CA GLU A 219 10.48 9.10 -5.48
C GLU A 219 10.89 8.55 -4.11
N ASP A 220 11.75 9.27 -3.40
CA ASP A 220 12.29 8.86 -2.09
C ASP A 220 11.20 8.64 -1.03
N VAL A 221 10.07 9.36 -1.14
CA VAL A 221 8.92 9.22 -0.23
C VAL A 221 8.32 7.82 -0.26
N PHE A 222 8.47 7.10 -1.35
CA PHE A 222 8.02 5.70 -1.51
C PHE A 222 9.13 4.67 -1.32
N SER A 223 10.38 5.06 -1.13
CA SER A 223 11.44 4.10 -0.79
C SER A 223 11.07 3.31 0.47
N VAL A 224 11.70 2.16 0.70
CA VAL A 224 11.44 1.37 1.92
C VAL A 224 11.62 2.22 3.17
N LYS A 225 12.71 3.00 3.25
CA LYS A 225 12.98 3.91 4.39
C LYS A 225 11.97 5.06 4.45
N GLY A 226 11.61 5.63 3.30
CA GLY A 226 10.61 6.69 3.21
C GLY A 226 9.25 6.22 3.71
N LEU A 227 8.78 5.05 3.28
CA LEU A 227 7.52 4.47 3.76
C LEU A 227 7.58 4.12 5.25
N LEU A 228 8.67 3.50 5.73
CA LEU A 228 8.85 3.18 7.15
C LEU A 228 8.79 4.42 8.04
N ALA A 229 9.33 5.55 7.59
CA ALA A 229 9.28 6.81 8.33
C ALA A 229 7.85 7.36 8.48
N GLN A 230 6.92 7.01 7.61
CA GLN A 230 5.53 7.47 7.60
C GLN A 230 4.56 6.55 8.34
N ILE A 231 4.98 5.35 8.70
CA ILE A 231 4.18 4.40 9.48
C ILE A 231 4.30 4.81 10.95
N MET A 232 3.24 5.36 11.50
CA MET A 232 3.16 5.82 12.89
C MET A 232 2.35 4.86 13.73
#